data_bb0b618dca911d52a5f204b9f83132ab
#
_entry.id   bb0b618dca911d52a5f204b9f83132ab
#
_cell.length_a   1.000
_cell.length_b   1.000
_cell.length_c   1.000
_cell.angle_alpha   90.00
_cell.angle_beta   90.00
_cell.angle_gamma   90.00
#
_symmetry.space_group_name_H-M   'P 1'
#
loop_
_entity.id
_entity.type
_entity.pdbx_description
1 polymer ?
#
loop_
_entity_poly.entity_id
_entity_poly.type
_entity_poly.pdbx_seq_one_letter_code
_entity_poly.pdbx_strand_id
1 'polypeptide(L)'
;MATEHHWGAALTGLAQRLGGQLGGPAREATVGTSMRTALGILYADLGIDRAAQWRADAAWVEDAVAGMFGRDVPWRPGARELLTAVRAAAVPTALVTTTPRRLADLVLARLAADLDVPPFDLTVCGDEVPARKPDPAPYLQAAAALGVDPAGCVVVEDSPSGVAAGLAAGCAVLGVPSLAPLAAAPGLVLRDTLEGLGVADLQRLLLDAAAAR
;
A
#
# COMPACT_ATOMS: atom_id res chain seq x y z
N MET A 1 -0.77 -5.23 4.62
CA MET A 1 -0.53 -4.83 6.03
C MET A 1 -1.56 -3.79 6.42
N ALA A 2 -1.99 -3.72 7.68
CA ALA A 2 -2.93 -2.70 8.15
C ALA A 2 -2.15 -1.51 8.74
N THR A 3 -1.60 -0.67 7.87
CA THR A 3 -0.71 0.45 8.27
C THR A 3 -1.35 1.83 8.13
N GLU A 4 -2.51 1.95 7.48
CA GLU A 4 -3.15 3.25 7.23
C GLU A 4 -3.53 3.99 8.49
N HIS A 5 -3.91 3.27 9.56
CA HIS A 5 -4.27 3.89 10.84
C HIS A 5 -3.10 4.64 11.49
N HIS A 6 -1.85 4.22 11.25
CA HIS A 6 -0.66 4.91 11.76
C HIS A 6 -0.49 6.28 11.12
N TRP A 7 -0.76 6.40 9.80
CA TRP A 7 -0.73 7.68 9.10
C TRP A 7 -1.79 8.64 9.65
N GLY A 8 -3.02 8.15 9.86
CA GLY A 8 -4.09 8.93 10.48
C GLY A 8 -3.75 9.40 11.90
N ALA A 9 -3.15 8.52 12.72
CA ALA A 9 -2.71 8.86 14.06
C ALA A 9 -1.57 9.91 14.05
N ALA A 10 -0.61 9.78 13.12
CA ALA A 10 0.47 10.75 12.97
C ALA A 10 -0.04 12.13 12.53
N LEU A 11 -0.97 12.20 11.57
CA LEU A 11 -1.61 13.46 11.17
C LEU A 11 -2.39 14.11 12.31
N THR A 12 -3.12 13.31 13.11
CA THR A 12 -3.78 13.80 14.32
C THR A 12 -2.78 14.36 15.34
N GLY A 13 -1.66 13.66 15.55
CA GLY A 13 -0.57 14.13 16.41
C GLY A 13 0.07 15.43 15.91
N LEU A 14 0.24 15.59 14.61
CA LEU A 14 0.72 16.84 14.02
C LEU A 14 -0.28 17.99 14.25
N ALA A 15 -1.58 17.76 14.06
CA ALA A 15 -2.61 18.77 14.35
C ALA A 15 -2.53 19.28 15.80
N GLN A 16 -2.39 18.35 16.77
CA GLN A 16 -2.22 18.69 18.19
C GLN A 16 -0.94 19.49 18.43
N ARG A 17 0.16 19.11 17.83
CA ARG A 17 1.45 19.82 17.90
C ARG A 17 1.32 21.26 17.35
N LEU A 18 0.47 21.48 16.35
CA LEU A 18 0.21 22.79 15.75
C LEU A 18 -0.86 23.58 16.50
N GLY A 19 -1.34 23.09 17.64
CA GLY A 19 -2.25 23.78 18.54
C GLY A 19 -3.74 23.60 18.22
N GLY A 20 -4.10 22.62 17.35
CA GLY A 20 -5.49 22.35 16.98
C GLY A 20 -5.85 20.86 17.02
N GLN A 21 -6.99 20.53 16.43
CA GLN A 21 -7.49 19.16 16.30
C GLN A 21 -7.93 18.92 14.85
N LEU A 22 -7.53 17.79 14.28
CA LEU A 22 -7.98 17.37 12.96
C LEU A 22 -9.42 16.88 13.03
N GLY A 23 -10.34 17.55 12.34
CA GLY A 23 -11.76 17.21 12.31
C GLY A 23 -12.01 15.87 11.59
N GLY A 24 -13.11 15.18 11.95
CA GLY A 24 -13.49 13.89 11.36
C GLY A 24 -13.56 13.93 9.84
N PRO A 25 -14.32 14.86 9.22
CA PRO A 25 -14.39 14.99 7.76
C PRO A 25 -13.03 15.25 7.09
N ALA A 26 -12.19 16.12 7.70
CA ALA A 26 -10.85 16.40 7.17
C ALA A 26 -9.95 15.16 7.26
N ARG A 27 -10.01 14.41 8.37
CA ARG A 27 -9.29 13.15 8.53
C ARG A 27 -9.70 12.12 7.48
N GLU A 28 -10.98 11.95 7.22
CA GLU A 28 -11.47 11.05 6.16
C GLU A 28 -10.96 11.49 4.79
N ALA A 29 -10.95 12.77 4.50
CA ALA A 29 -10.45 13.34 3.26
C ALA A 29 -8.94 13.13 3.04
N THR A 30 -8.16 12.84 4.09
CA THR A 30 -6.73 12.54 3.95
C THR A 30 -6.44 11.11 3.49
N VAL A 31 -7.41 10.19 3.63
CA VAL A 31 -7.23 8.77 3.32
C VAL A 31 -6.92 8.56 1.83
N GLY A 32 -5.85 7.82 1.54
CA GLY A 32 -5.45 7.50 0.17
C GLY A 32 -4.85 8.67 -0.62
N THR A 33 -4.65 9.83 0.01
CA THR A 33 -4.04 11.00 -0.66
C THR A 33 -2.52 11.02 -0.53
N SER A 34 -1.85 11.87 -1.31
CA SER A 34 -0.42 12.12 -1.12
C SER A 34 -0.16 12.87 0.20
N MET A 35 1.05 12.70 0.77
CA MET A 35 1.45 13.43 1.99
C MET A 35 1.25 14.94 1.85
N ARG A 36 1.62 15.51 0.69
CA ARG A 36 1.42 16.94 0.44
C ARG A 36 -0.06 17.33 0.44
N THR A 37 -0.92 16.53 -0.15
CA THR A 37 -2.37 16.75 -0.17
C THR A 37 -2.94 16.61 1.25
N ALA A 38 -2.56 15.57 1.99
CA ALA A 38 -3.01 15.34 3.36
C ALA A 38 -2.64 16.52 4.29
N LEU A 39 -1.41 17.04 4.17
CA LEU A 39 -0.99 18.23 4.93
C LEU A 39 -1.77 19.48 4.51
N GLY A 40 -2.04 19.66 3.22
CA GLY A 40 -2.88 20.76 2.74
C GLY A 40 -4.29 20.73 3.34
N ILE A 41 -4.91 19.56 3.41
CA ILE A 41 -6.22 19.35 4.05
C ILE A 41 -6.13 19.68 5.55
N LEU A 42 -5.09 19.19 6.25
CA LEU A 42 -4.87 19.47 7.68
C LEU A 42 -4.71 20.97 7.93
N TYR A 43 -3.91 21.68 7.13
CA TYR A 43 -3.72 23.12 7.31
C TYR A 43 -5.01 23.91 7.07
N ALA A 44 -5.79 23.52 6.06
CA ALA A 44 -7.08 24.13 5.78
C ALA A 44 -8.08 23.92 6.94
N ASP A 45 -8.13 22.71 7.48
CA ASP A 45 -9.00 22.36 8.62
C ASP A 45 -8.61 23.13 9.90
N LEU A 46 -7.31 23.36 10.11
CA LEU A 46 -6.81 24.16 11.23
C LEU A 46 -6.89 25.68 10.98
N GLY A 47 -7.23 26.13 9.77
CA GLY A 47 -7.26 27.55 9.41
C GLY A 47 -5.87 28.21 9.44
N ILE A 48 -4.79 27.47 9.15
CA ILE A 48 -3.41 27.97 9.22
C ILE A 48 -2.73 27.98 7.85
N ASP A 49 -1.88 28.97 7.60
CA ASP A 49 -1.00 29.00 6.42
C ASP A 49 0.37 28.43 6.77
N ARG A 50 0.60 27.18 6.38
CA ARG A 50 1.87 26.46 6.57
C ARG A 50 2.39 25.79 5.29
N ALA A 51 1.89 26.23 4.13
CA ALA A 51 2.27 25.61 2.86
C ALA A 51 3.79 25.60 2.60
N ALA A 52 4.54 26.61 3.10
CA ALA A 52 5.99 26.68 2.97
C ALA A 52 6.74 25.63 3.85
N GLN A 53 6.15 25.20 4.95
CA GLN A 53 6.75 24.27 5.93
C GLN A 53 6.38 22.79 5.68
N TRP A 54 5.65 22.48 4.62
CA TRP A 54 5.11 21.15 4.38
C TRP A 54 6.15 20.02 4.42
N ARG A 55 7.41 20.28 3.99
CA ARG A 55 8.47 19.26 4.04
C ARG A 55 8.90 18.94 5.46
N ALA A 56 8.98 19.92 6.35
CA ALA A 56 9.32 19.69 7.75
C ALA A 56 8.19 18.96 8.48
N ASP A 57 6.94 19.32 8.19
CA ASP A 57 5.78 18.65 8.78
C ASP A 57 5.61 17.23 8.22
N ALA A 58 5.91 17.00 6.94
CA ALA A 58 5.97 15.65 6.36
C ALA A 58 7.03 14.77 7.03
N ALA A 59 8.24 15.30 7.24
CA ALA A 59 9.29 14.59 7.94
C ALA A 59 8.86 14.22 9.38
N TRP A 60 8.20 15.12 10.09
CA TRP A 60 7.69 14.85 11.43
C TRP A 60 6.63 13.73 11.42
N VAL A 61 5.69 13.75 10.47
CA VAL A 61 4.68 12.68 10.32
C VAL A 61 5.37 11.35 10.01
N GLU A 62 6.33 11.33 9.11
CA GLU A 62 7.09 10.11 8.76
C GLU A 62 7.86 9.57 9.96
N ASP A 63 8.48 10.42 10.79
CA ASP A 63 9.17 10.00 12.01
C ASP A 63 8.20 9.43 13.05
N ALA A 64 7.02 10.03 13.19
CA ALA A 64 5.97 9.49 14.05
C ALA A 64 5.49 8.10 13.57
N VAL A 65 5.29 7.94 12.27
CA VAL A 65 4.93 6.63 11.66
C VAL A 65 6.05 5.62 11.85
N ALA A 66 7.32 6.01 11.67
CA ALA A 66 8.47 5.14 11.91
C ALA A 66 8.47 4.57 13.34
N GLY A 67 8.20 5.42 14.34
CA GLY A 67 8.08 4.99 15.73
C GLY A 67 6.92 4.02 15.99
N MET A 68 5.85 4.08 15.19
CA MET A 68 4.73 3.13 15.28
C MET A 68 5.06 1.80 14.59
N PHE A 69 5.66 1.84 13.39
CA PHE A 69 6.08 0.64 12.66
C PHE A 69 7.08 -0.21 13.43
N GLY A 70 7.96 0.42 14.22
CA GLY A 70 8.87 -0.31 15.10
C GLY A 70 8.18 -1.08 16.23
N ARG A 71 6.91 -0.77 16.53
CA ARG A 71 6.15 -1.40 17.62
C ARG A 71 5.14 -2.42 17.12
N ASP A 72 4.37 -2.07 16.09
CA ASP A 72 3.30 -2.91 15.58
C ASP A 72 3.05 -2.67 14.08
N VAL A 73 3.03 -3.78 13.32
CA VAL A 73 2.66 -3.82 11.91
C VAL A 73 1.75 -5.03 11.71
N PRO A 74 0.45 -4.90 12.02
CA PRO A 74 -0.45 -6.05 12.00
C PRO A 74 -0.68 -6.55 10.58
N TRP A 75 -0.72 -7.88 10.44
CA TRP A 75 -1.13 -8.55 9.24
C TRP A 75 -2.63 -8.32 9.00
N ARG A 76 -3.01 -8.17 7.74
CA ARG A 76 -4.43 -8.28 7.39
C ARG A 76 -4.84 -9.76 7.40
N PRO A 77 -6.14 -10.06 7.68
CA PRO A 77 -6.63 -11.44 7.73
C PRO A 77 -6.25 -12.23 6.46
N GLY A 78 -5.64 -13.40 6.65
CA GLY A 78 -5.18 -14.28 5.58
C GLY A 78 -3.89 -13.87 4.84
N ALA A 79 -3.36 -12.66 5.09
CA ALA A 79 -2.23 -12.16 4.32
C ALA A 79 -0.91 -12.90 4.63
N ARG A 80 -0.69 -13.28 5.90
CA ARG A 80 0.48 -14.04 6.31
C ARG A 80 0.47 -15.44 5.69
N GLU A 81 -0.66 -16.11 5.80
CA GLU A 81 -0.88 -17.47 5.31
C GLU A 81 -0.70 -17.53 3.78
N LEU A 82 -1.31 -16.58 3.05
CA LEU A 82 -1.19 -16.51 1.60
C LEU A 82 0.26 -16.24 1.18
N LEU A 83 0.94 -15.27 1.79
CA LEU A 83 2.35 -14.98 1.46
C LEU A 83 3.24 -16.19 1.77
N THR A 84 3.04 -16.86 2.89
CA THR A 84 3.78 -18.08 3.24
C THR A 84 3.58 -19.17 2.20
N ALA A 85 2.33 -19.42 1.76
CA ALA A 85 2.03 -20.41 0.73
C ALA A 85 2.66 -20.08 -0.63
N VAL A 86 2.62 -18.82 -1.04
CA VAL A 86 3.23 -18.31 -2.29
C VAL A 86 4.75 -18.48 -2.24
N ARG A 87 5.39 -18.12 -1.11
CA ARG A 87 6.84 -18.32 -0.92
C ARG A 87 7.24 -19.79 -0.92
N ALA A 88 6.45 -20.66 -0.26
CA ALA A 88 6.68 -22.12 -0.26
C ALA A 88 6.57 -22.74 -1.66
N ALA A 89 5.75 -22.17 -2.53
CA ALA A 89 5.61 -22.56 -3.93
C ALA A 89 6.71 -21.97 -4.85
N ALA A 90 7.70 -21.27 -4.30
CA ALA A 90 8.78 -20.59 -5.02
C ALA A 90 8.29 -19.62 -6.12
N VAL A 91 7.12 -19.01 -5.92
CA VAL A 91 6.59 -17.99 -6.82
C VAL A 91 7.29 -16.66 -6.50
N PRO A 92 7.87 -15.97 -7.50
CA PRO A 92 8.51 -14.66 -7.27
C PRO A 92 7.53 -13.64 -6.67
N THR A 93 7.98 -12.89 -5.66
CA THR A 93 7.15 -11.94 -4.93
C THR A 93 7.78 -10.57 -4.84
N ALA A 94 6.97 -9.52 -4.98
CA ALA A 94 7.40 -8.14 -4.79
C ALA A 94 6.46 -7.37 -3.86
N LEU A 95 7.04 -6.57 -2.97
CA LEU A 95 6.31 -5.49 -2.29
C LEU A 95 6.37 -4.23 -3.17
N VAL A 96 5.22 -3.73 -3.60
CA VAL A 96 5.10 -2.48 -4.36
C VAL A 96 4.28 -1.49 -3.53
N THR A 97 4.91 -0.46 -3.01
CA THR A 97 4.30 0.46 -2.03
C THR A 97 4.54 1.92 -2.38
N THR A 98 3.62 2.81 -2.01
CA THR A 98 3.83 4.27 -2.07
C THR A 98 4.62 4.79 -0.86
N THR A 99 4.83 3.97 0.15
CA THR A 99 5.65 4.28 1.33
C THR A 99 7.11 4.49 0.93
N PRO A 100 7.80 5.52 1.45
CA PRO A 100 9.23 5.71 1.22
C PRO A 100 10.07 4.53 1.73
N ARG A 101 11.21 4.27 1.08
CA ARG A 101 12.15 3.18 1.39
C ARG A 101 12.45 3.09 2.88
N ARG A 102 12.79 4.20 3.51
CA ARG A 102 13.13 4.27 4.94
C ARG A 102 12.06 3.65 5.85
N LEU A 103 10.79 3.87 5.54
CA LEU A 103 9.65 3.34 6.31
C LEU A 103 9.30 1.92 5.88
N ALA A 104 9.42 1.60 4.59
CA ALA A 104 9.19 0.26 4.08
C ALA A 104 10.17 -0.75 4.70
N ASP A 105 11.43 -0.37 4.91
CA ASP A 105 12.43 -1.24 5.53
C ASP A 105 12.08 -1.63 6.97
N LEU A 106 11.44 -0.74 7.74
CA LEU A 106 10.94 -1.06 9.09
C LEU A 106 9.83 -2.12 9.03
N VAL A 107 8.90 -1.99 8.07
CA VAL A 107 7.85 -2.98 7.84
C VAL A 107 8.47 -4.31 7.40
N LEU A 108 9.40 -4.29 6.45
CA LEU A 108 10.07 -5.49 5.94
C LEU A 108 10.83 -6.24 7.04
N ALA A 109 11.55 -5.51 7.90
CA ALA A 109 12.25 -6.11 9.04
C ALA A 109 11.28 -6.82 10.00
N ARG A 110 10.12 -6.21 10.26
CA ARG A 110 9.09 -6.83 11.09
C ARG A 110 8.48 -8.07 10.45
N LEU A 111 8.14 -8.00 9.15
CA LEU A 111 7.62 -9.14 8.41
C LEU A 111 8.62 -10.30 8.36
N ALA A 112 9.91 -10.00 8.14
CA ALA A 112 10.97 -11.00 8.13
C ALA A 112 11.11 -11.70 9.50
N ALA A 113 10.99 -10.95 10.60
CA ALA A 113 10.99 -11.52 11.94
C ALA A 113 9.78 -12.43 12.21
N ASP A 114 8.61 -12.09 11.65
CA ASP A 114 7.39 -12.89 11.80
C ASP A 114 7.40 -14.17 10.94
N LEU A 115 8.17 -14.19 9.85
CA LEU A 115 8.21 -15.29 8.87
C LEU A 115 9.49 -16.14 8.96
N ASP A 116 10.51 -15.69 9.70
CA ASP A 116 11.87 -16.26 9.77
C ASP A 116 12.59 -16.32 8.39
N VAL A 117 12.07 -15.60 7.38
CA VAL A 117 12.64 -15.51 6.03
C VAL A 117 12.35 -14.12 5.45
N PRO A 118 13.12 -13.66 4.44
CA PRO A 118 12.78 -12.45 3.69
C PRO A 118 11.37 -12.60 3.07
N PRO A 119 10.46 -11.62 3.32
CA PRO A 119 9.07 -11.75 2.89
C PRO A 119 8.89 -11.63 1.37
N PHE A 120 9.78 -10.90 0.69
CA PHE A 120 9.71 -10.64 -0.75
C PHE A 120 11.09 -10.77 -1.40
N ASP A 121 11.09 -11.10 -2.70
CA ASP A 121 12.31 -11.15 -3.51
C ASP A 121 12.73 -9.75 -3.99
N LEU A 122 11.75 -8.85 -4.09
CA LEU A 122 11.94 -7.47 -4.55
C LEU A 122 11.06 -6.51 -3.74
N THR A 123 11.52 -5.26 -3.62
CA THR A 123 10.70 -4.17 -3.07
C THR A 123 10.86 -2.93 -3.94
N VAL A 124 9.72 -2.32 -4.33
CA VAL A 124 9.63 -1.05 -5.06
C VAL A 124 8.91 -0.04 -4.16
N CYS A 125 9.60 1.04 -3.78
CA CYS A 125 9.10 2.06 -2.87
C CYS A 125 8.70 3.34 -3.60
N GLY A 126 7.85 4.15 -2.96
CA GLY A 126 7.27 5.33 -3.58
C GLY A 126 8.24 6.45 -3.90
N ASP A 127 9.44 6.45 -3.35
CA ASP A 127 10.54 7.37 -3.62
C ASP A 127 11.55 6.84 -4.66
N GLU A 128 11.33 5.61 -5.20
CA GLU A 128 12.19 4.93 -6.15
C GLU A 128 11.60 4.86 -7.56
N VAL A 129 10.41 5.40 -7.76
CA VAL A 129 9.68 5.33 -9.02
C VAL A 129 9.50 6.70 -9.66
N PRO A 130 9.53 6.80 -11.00
CA PRO A 130 9.34 8.07 -11.70
C PRO A 130 7.91 8.61 -11.54
N ALA A 131 6.93 7.70 -11.43
CA ALA A 131 5.52 8.03 -11.20
C ALA A 131 4.92 7.06 -10.18
N ARG A 132 4.07 7.59 -9.28
CA ARG A 132 3.42 6.82 -8.21
C ARG A 132 2.05 6.32 -8.66
N LYS A 133 1.53 5.28 -7.98
CA LYS A 133 0.13 4.86 -8.15
C LYS A 133 -0.80 6.09 -8.11
N PRO A 134 -1.75 6.22 -9.04
CA PRO A 134 -2.34 5.19 -9.92
C PRO A 134 -1.58 4.94 -11.24
N ASP A 135 -0.42 5.54 -11.47
CA ASP A 135 0.42 5.22 -12.63
C ASP A 135 0.90 3.76 -12.57
N PRO A 136 0.93 3.01 -13.70
CA PRO A 136 1.38 1.62 -13.74
C PRO A 136 2.88 1.43 -13.49
N ALA A 137 3.69 2.48 -13.57
CA ALA A 137 5.15 2.42 -13.50
C ALA A 137 5.70 1.56 -12.34
N PRO A 138 5.17 1.62 -11.09
CA PRO A 138 5.69 0.82 -10.00
C PRO A 138 5.53 -0.69 -10.22
N TYR A 139 4.42 -1.14 -10.80
CA TYR A 139 4.18 -2.56 -11.10
C TYR A 139 4.97 -3.03 -12.31
N LEU A 140 5.06 -2.19 -13.35
CA LEU A 140 5.90 -2.48 -14.53
C LEU A 140 7.38 -2.59 -14.14
N GLN A 141 7.88 -1.72 -13.27
CA GLN A 141 9.24 -1.79 -12.73
C GLN A 141 9.46 -3.09 -11.94
N ALA A 142 8.50 -3.49 -11.10
CA ALA A 142 8.60 -4.73 -10.34
C ALA A 142 8.61 -5.97 -11.26
N ALA A 143 7.71 -6.04 -12.23
CA ALA A 143 7.64 -7.13 -13.19
C ALA A 143 8.93 -7.25 -14.02
N ALA A 144 9.45 -6.13 -14.52
CA ALA A 144 10.71 -6.08 -15.27
C ALA A 144 11.90 -6.56 -14.41
N ALA A 145 11.99 -6.13 -13.14
CA ALA A 145 13.08 -6.53 -12.25
C ALA A 145 13.00 -8.01 -11.85
N LEU A 146 11.80 -8.59 -11.79
CA LEU A 146 11.59 -10.03 -11.57
C LEU A 146 11.75 -10.86 -12.87
N GLY A 147 11.86 -10.21 -14.02
CA GLY A 147 11.98 -10.89 -15.34
C GLY A 147 10.69 -11.59 -15.76
N VAL A 148 9.50 -11.06 -15.38
CA VAL A 148 8.20 -11.65 -15.67
C VAL A 148 7.33 -10.71 -16.51
N ASP A 149 6.39 -11.29 -17.28
CA ASP A 149 5.38 -10.52 -18.01
C ASP A 149 4.30 -10.04 -17.00
N PRO A 150 3.94 -8.73 -16.98
CA PRO A 150 2.83 -8.24 -16.16
C PRO A 150 1.53 -9.02 -16.35
N ALA A 151 1.24 -9.50 -17.55
CA ALA A 151 0.06 -10.32 -17.85
C ALA A 151 0.06 -11.68 -17.11
N GLY A 152 1.23 -12.16 -16.68
CA GLY A 152 1.39 -13.35 -15.83
C GLY A 152 1.46 -13.04 -14.33
N CYS A 153 1.22 -11.79 -13.92
CA CYS A 153 1.29 -11.37 -12.52
C CYS A 153 -0.09 -11.20 -11.89
N VAL A 154 -0.19 -11.52 -10.61
CA VAL A 154 -1.31 -11.13 -9.74
C VAL A 154 -0.88 -9.98 -8.85
N VAL A 155 -1.63 -8.91 -8.87
CA VAL A 155 -1.53 -7.79 -7.93
C VAL A 155 -2.58 -7.97 -6.84
N VAL A 156 -2.17 -7.97 -5.57
CA VAL A 156 -3.07 -7.96 -4.40
C VAL A 156 -3.06 -6.55 -3.82
N GLU A 157 -4.22 -5.88 -3.84
CA GLU A 157 -4.34 -4.46 -3.51
C GLU A 157 -5.54 -4.14 -2.63
N ASP A 158 -5.41 -3.06 -1.84
CA ASP A 158 -6.45 -2.60 -0.91
C ASP A 158 -6.91 -1.16 -1.18
N SER A 159 -6.25 -0.47 -2.09
CA SER A 159 -6.49 0.95 -2.41
C SER A 159 -6.99 1.17 -3.83
N PRO A 160 -7.87 2.16 -4.08
CA PRO A 160 -8.30 2.51 -5.43
C PRO A 160 -7.15 2.85 -6.38
N SER A 161 -6.15 3.58 -5.89
CA SER A 161 -4.97 3.96 -6.69
C SER A 161 -4.10 2.75 -7.04
N GLY A 162 -3.95 1.79 -6.12
CA GLY A 162 -3.20 0.57 -6.36
C GLY A 162 -3.91 -0.37 -7.34
N VAL A 163 -5.22 -0.53 -7.20
CA VAL A 163 -6.06 -1.27 -8.16
C VAL A 163 -5.93 -0.68 -9.56
N ALA A 164 -6.09 0.64 -9.69
CA ALA A 164 -5.97 1.32 -10.99
C ALA A 164 -4.58 1.12 -11.61
N ALA A 165 -3.51 1.21 -10.81
CA ALA A 165 -2.14 0.99 -11.28
C ALA A 165 -1.91 -0.46 -11.73
N GLY A 166 -2.41 -1.46 -10.98
CA GLY A 166 -2.30 -2.87 -11.32
C GLY A 166 -3.03 -3.22 -12.62
N LEU A 167 -4.25 -2.73 -12.78
CA LEU A 167 -5.04 -2.90 -14.02
C LEU A 167 -4.35 -2.22 -15.21
N ALA A 168 -3.87 -0.97 -15.04
CA ALA A 168 -3.16 -0.24 -16.07
C ALA A 168 -1.83 -0.90 -16.47
N ALA A 169 -1.19 -1.63 -15.56
CA ALA A 169 0.00 -2.43 -15.85
C ALA A 169 -0.31 -3.72 -16.62
N GLY A 170 -1.58 -4.09 -16.80
CA GLY A 170 -2.02 -5.32 -17.46
C GLY A 170 -1.99 -6.56 -16.56
N CYS A 171 -1.86 -6.39 -15.26
CA CYS A 171 -1.89 -7.49 -14.29
C CYS A 171 -3.32 -7.96 -14.02
N ALA A 172 -3.48 -9.21 -13.55
CA ALA A 172 -4.70 -9.63 -12.87
C ALA A 172 -4.74 -9.01 -11.47
N VAL A 173 -5.87 -8.46 -11.04
CA VAL A 173 -5.95 -7.74 -9.77
C VAL A 173 -6.95 -8.38 -8.81
N LEU A 174 -6.47 -8.70 -7.61
CA LEU A 174 -7.28 -9.11 -6.46
C LEU A 174 -7.39 -7.91 -5.51
N GLY A 175 -8.58 -7.30 -5.47
CA GLY A 175 -8.87 -6.19 -4.56
C GLY A 175 -9.44 -6.67 -3.23
N VAL A 176 -8.81 -6.24 -2.13
CA VAL A 176 -9.28 -6.51 -0.75
C VAL A 176 -9.43 -5.17 -0.03
N PRO A 177 -10.62 -4.54 -0.04
CA PRO A 177 -10.82 -3.19 0.46
C PRO A 177 -10.30 -2.98 1.89
N SER A 178 -9.70 -1.83 2.17
CA SER A 178 -9.28 -1.41 3.52
C SER A 178 -10.14 -0.23 4.00
N LEU A 179 -9.60 0.98 4.01
CA LEU A 179 -10.32 2.18 4.47
C LEU A 179 -11.25 2.79 3.40
N ALA A 180 -10.95 2.57 2.12
CA ALA A 180 -11.75 3.06 1.01
C ALA A 180 -12.42 1.90 0.27
N PRO A 181 -13.69 2.06 -0.18
CA PRO A 181 -14.32 1.06 -1.02
C PRO A 181 -13.62 0.96 -2.38
N LEU A 182 -13.58 -0.25 -2.94
CA LEU A 182 -13.10 -0.48 -4.30
C LEU A 182 -14.28 -0.62 -5.24
N ALA A 183 -14.30 0.19 -6.29
CA ALA A 183 -15.32 0.07 -7.33
C ALA A 183 -15.02 -1.14 -8.21
N ALA A 184 -16.07 -1.85 -8.63
CA ALA A 184 -15.95 -2.95 -9.59
C ALA A 184 -15.39 -2.42 -10.93
N ALA A 185 -14.45 -3.17 -11.50
CA ALA A 185 -13.82 -2.85 -12.78
C ALA A 185 -13.50 -4.14 -13.56
N PRO A 186 -13.44 -4.11 -14.88
CA PRO A 186 -12.95 -5.24 -15.68
C PRO A 186 -11.53 -5.65 -15.24
N GLY A 187 -11.29 -6.94 -15.08
CA GLY A 187 -9.99 -7.48 -14.61
C GLY A 187 -9.74 -7.40 -13.11
N LEU A 188 -10.70 -6.85 -12.33
CA LEU A 188 -10.65 -6.81 -10.86
C LEU A 188 -11.55 -7.88 -10.26
N VAL A 189 -10.98 -8.73 -9.41
CA VAL A 189 -11.73 -9.63 -8.53
C VAL A 189 -11.72 -9.06 -7.12
N LEU A 190 -12.90 -8.90 -6.53
CA LEU A 190 -13.05 -8.36 -5.16
C LEU A 190 -13.25 -9.51 -4.16
N ARG A 191 -12.61 -9.37 -3.00
CA ARG A 191 -12.78 -10.23 -1.81
C ARG A 191 -12.77 -9.35 -0.57
N ASP A 192 -13.50 -9.75 0.45
CA ASP A 192 -13.51 -9.03 1.74
C ASP A 192 -12.25 -9.33 2.57
N THR A 193 -11.65 -10.51 2.37
CA THR A 193 -10.48 -11.00 3.11
C THR A 193 -9.61 -11.89 2.21
N LEU A 194 -8.36 -12.12 2.64
CA LEU A 194 -7.45 -13.09 2.04
C LEU A 194 -7.54 -14.48 2.72
N GLU A 195 -8.36 -14.62 3.77
CA GLU A 195 -8.54 -15.89 4.47
C GLU A 195 -9.04 -16.97 3.54
N GLY A 196 -8.44 -18.16 3.67
CA GLY A 196 -8.77 -19.33 2.86
C GLY A 196 -8.24 -19.30 1.42
N LEU A 197 -7.61 -18.22 0.98
CA LEU A 197 -6.98 -18.16 -0.35
C LEU A 197 -5.60 -18.83 -0.34
N GLY A 198 -5.31 -19.55 -1.44
CA GLY A 198 -4.03 -20.19 -1.69
C GLY A 198 -3.50 -19.92 -3.10
N VAL A 199 -2.39 -20.56 -3.44
CA VAL A 199 -1.74 -20.43 -4.76
C VAL A 199 -2.69 -20.82 -5.90
N ALA A 200 -3.52 -21.86 -5.72
CA ALA A 200 -4.49 -22.31 -6.72
C ALA A 200 -5.54 -21.24 -7.06
N ASP A 201 -5.94 -20.42 -6.07
CA ASP A 201 -6.90 -19.34 -6.29
C ASP A 201 -6.27 -18.21 -7.10
N LEU A 202 -5.00 -17.86 -6.82
CA LEU A 202 -4.25 -16.88 -7.61
C LEU A 202 -4.03 -17.38 -9.05
N GLN A 203 -3.74 -18.67 -9.25
CA GLN A 203 -3.60 -19.27 -10.59
C GLN A 203 -4.92 -19.19 -11.37
N ARG A 204 -6.06 -19.49 -10.72
CA ARG A 204 -7.38 -19.38 -11.34
C ARG A 204 -7.66 -17.94 -11.77
N LEU A 205 -7.36 -16.98 -10.91
CA LEU A 205 -7.51 -15.55 -11.22
C LEU A 205 -6.70 -15.14 -12.48
N LEU A 206 -5.48 -15.64 -12.63
CA LEU A 206 -4.68 -15.41 -13.84
C LEU A 206 -5.31 -16.01 -15.09
N LEU A 207 -5.84 -17.24 -15.00
CA LEU A 207 -6.50 -17.89 -16.13
C LEU A 207 -7.77 -17.14 -16.55
N ASP A 208 -8.59 -16.72 -15.59
CA ASP A 208 -9.82 -15.96 -15.84
C ASP A 208 -9.51 -14.59 -16.47
N ALA A 209 -8.47 -13.91 -15.98
CA ALA A 209 -8.01 -12.64 -16.55
C ALA A 209 -7.44 -12.80 -17.97
N ALA A 210 -6.77 -13.91 -18.26
CA ALA A 210 -6.27 -14.21 -19.60
C ALA A 210 -7.41 -14.49 -20.59
N ALA A 211 -8.45 -15.19 -20.16
CA ALA A 211 -9.64 -15.49 -20.99
C ALA A 211 -10.52 -14.26 -21.30
N ALA A 212 -10.41 -13.19 -20.47
CA ALA A 212 -11.17 -11.96 -20.62
C ALA A 212 -10.47 -10.89 -21.50
N ARG A 213 -9.23 -11.13 -21.93
CA ARG A 213 -8.44 -10.27 -22.85
C ARG A 213 -8.63 -10.66 -24.29
#